data_3334b1d3b44bfe67003f1a53494ed166
#
_entry.id   3334b1d3b44bfe67003f1a53494ed166
#
_cell.length_a   1.000
_cell.length_b   1.000
_cell.length_c   1.000
_cell.angle_alpha   90.00
_cell.angle_beta   90.00
_cell.angle_gamma   90.00
#
_symmetry.space_group_name_H-M   'P 1'
#
loop_
_entity.id
_entity.type
_entity.pdbx_description
1 polymer ?
#
loop_
_entity_poly.entity_id
_entity_poly.type
_entity_poly.pdbx_seq_one_letter_code
_entity_poly.pdbx_strand_id
1 'polypeptide(L)'
;VCTVEHLMASLHMAGITNVLAKVDEEIPNVDGSAKDFSELIKEAGVEDQGVSAKEAVVLAPIQVGRKKLAEKHLYVEPFEGFEVKMRIDYSAPIGEQELTYNFAHDSFDIDIAPARSFNTFENIDLAQKTGTVGSGYLDSHIILHDGKVINTDLRFPDEFIRHKILDLIGDLYLLGYPLRGRVVANMTSHGYNQALVQKLHVALTT
;
A
#
# COMPACT_ATOMS: atom_id res chain seq x y z
N VAL A 1 -16.77 0.43 5.03
CA VAL A 1 -15.53 0.99 5.61
C VAL A 1 -14.63 1.38 4.46
N CYS A 2 -14.10 2.59 4.51
CA CYS A 2 -13.17 3.13 3.49
C CYS A 2 -11.77 3.29 4.08
N THR A 3 -10.77 3.61 3.23
CA THR A 3 -9.39 3.93 3.63
C THR A 3 -8.75 2.81 4.47
N VAL A 4 -8.88 1.57 3.99
CA VAL A 4 -8.45 0.38 4.76
C VAL A 4 -7.01 -0.04 4.48
N GLU A 5 -6.38 0.50 3.44
CA GLU A 5 -5.10 0.03 2.88
C GLU A 5 -3.95 0.06 3.89
N HIS A 6 -3.83 1.12 4.71
CA HIS A 6 -2.74 1.23 5.69
C HIS A 6 -2.89 0.21 6.84
N LEU A 7 -4.12 0.04 7.34
CA LEU A 7 -4.42 -0.98 8.35
C LEU A 7 -4.20 -2.39 7.77
N MET A 8 -4.69 -2.65 6.55
CA MET A 8 -4.54 -3.96 5.89
C MET A 8 -3.07 -4.30 5.63
N ALA A 9 -2.25 -3.31 5.24
CA ALA A 9 -0.81 -3.49 5.09
C ALA A 9 -0.16 -3.89 6.43
N SER A 10 -0.49 -3.18 7.52
CA SER A 10 0.05 -3.49 8.85
C SER A 10 -0.37 -4.89 9.33
N LEU A 11 -1.64 -5.28 9.14
CA LEU A 11 -2.12 -6.62 9.48
C LEU A 11 -1.41 -7.70 8.66
N HIS A 12 -1.25 -7.48 7.35
CA HIS A 12 -0.55 -8.41 6.46
C HIS A 12 0.88 -8.66 6.93
N MET A 13 1.61 -7.56 7.16
CA MET A 13 3.04 -7.63 7.48
C MET A 13 3.31 -8.13 8.90
N ALA A 14 2.32 -7.98 9.81
CA ALA A 14 2.34 -8.60 11.13
C ALA A 14 1.89 -10.07 11.13
N GLY A 15 1.50 -10.63 9.99
CA GLY A 15 1.01 -12.02 9.87
C GLY A 15 -0.35 -12.26 10.52
N ILE A 16 -1.17 -11.22 10.72
CA ILE A 16 -2.47 -11.31 11.38
C ILE A 16 -3.52 -11.80 10.40
N THR A 17 -4.02 -13.00 10.61
CA THR A 17 -5.07 -13.61 9.76
C THR A 17 -6.48 -13.50 10.34
N ASN A 18 -6.60 -13.29 11.64
CA ASN A 18 -7.87 -13.15 12.35
C ASN A 18 -7.81 -11.97 13.30
N VAL A 19 -8.68 -10.99 13.13
CA VAL A 19 -8.73 -9.78 13.95
C VAL A 19 -10.15 -9.26 14.05
N LEU A 20 -10.47 -8.65 15.21
CA LEU A 20 -11.66 -7.82 15.37
C LEU A 20 -11.22 -6.37 15.56
N ALA A 21 -11.29 -5.58 14.50
CA ALA A 21 -11.08 -4.15 14.57
C ALA A 21 -12.44 -3.43 14.77
N LYS A 22 -12.56 -2.65 15.85
CA LYS A 22 -13.75 -1.83 16.12
C LYS A 22 -13.43 -0.40 15.71
N VAL A 23 -14.21 0.10 14.78
CA VAL A 23 -14.10 1.47 14.24
C VAL A 23 -15.50 2.09 14.21
N ASP A 24 -15.58 3.41 14.24
CA ASP A 24 -16.87 4.09 14.17
C ASP A 24 -17.42 4.04 12.72
N GLU A 25 -16.96 4.92 11.85
CA GLU A 25 -17.46 5.00 10.46
C GLU A 25 -16.37 4.64 9.45
N GLU A 26 -15.14 5.13 9.66
CA GLU A 26 -14.00 5.00 8.74
C GLU A 26 -12.71 4.69 9.49
N ILE A 27 -11.78 4.04 8.83
CA ILE A 27 -10.40 3.88 9.35
C ILE A 27 -9.75 5.26 9.38
N PRO A 28 -9.22 5.71 10.53
CA PRO A 28 -8.58 7.02 10.62
C PRO A 28 -7.31 7.07 9.76
N ASN A 29 -7.08 8.21 9.11
CA ASN A 29 -5.90 8.39 8.28
C ASN A 29 -4.63 8.66 9.09
N VAL A 30 -4.79 9.00 10.37
CA VAL A 30 -3.75 9.35 11.34
C VAL A 30 -2.78 10.37 10.76
N ASP A 31 -1.50 10.06 10.63
CA ASP A 31 -0.48 10.92 10.01
C ASP A 31 -0.29 10.62 8.50
N GLY A 32 -1.15 9.80 7.92
CA GLY A 32 -1.08 9.38 6.52
C GLY A 32 -0.14 8.21 6.26
N SER A 33 0.41 7.58 7.30
CA SER A 33 1.26 6.39 7.21
C SER A 33 0.62 5.18 7.89
N ALA A 34 1.29 4.02 7.84
CA ALA A 34 0.86 2.82 8.55
C ALA A 34 1.57 2.64 9.91
N LYS A 35 2.42 3.58 10.33
CA LYS A 35 3.25 3.46 11.53
C LYS A 35 2.41 3.20 12.78
N ASP A 36 1.40 4.03 13.03
CA ASP A 36 0.58 3.94 14.24
C ASP A 36 -0.24 2.63 14.28
N PHE A 37 -0.69 2.12 13.12
CA PHE A 37 -1.33 0.81 13.04
C PHE A 37 -0.37 -0.32 13.42
N SER A 38 0.87 -0.28 12.93
CA SER A 38 1.90 -1.26 13.30
C SER A 38 2.23 -1.21 14.79
N GLU A 39 2.30 -0.02 15.39
CA GLU A 39 2.52 0.15 16.83
C GLU A 39 1.34 -0.40 17.63
N LEU A 40 0.10 -0.08 17.28
CA LEU A 40 -1.11 -0.61 17.92
C LEU A 40 -1.20 -2.14 17.86
N ILE A 41 -0.84 -2.76 16.75
CA ILE A 41 -0.81 -4.22 16.61
C ILE A 41 0.22 -4.82 17.57
N LYS A 42 1.41 -4.22 17.68
CA LYS A 42 2.46 -4.66 18.61
C LYS A 42 2.02 -4.53 20.07
N GLU A 43 1.36 -3.43 20.43
CA GLU A 43 0.83 -3.22 21.78
C GLU A 43 -0.30 -4.21 22.11
N ALA A 44 -1.18 -4.50 21.16
CA ALA A 44 -2.26 -5.49 21.35
C ALA A 44 -1.74 -6.92 21.51
N GLY A 45 -0.56 -7.18 20.94
CA GLY A 45 0.03 -8.52 20.93
C GLY A 45 -0.61 -9.43 19.89
N VAL A 46 0.05 -10.56 19.64
CA VAL A 46 -0.36 -11.57 18.67
C VAL A 46 -0.42 -12.93 19.35
N GLU A 47 -1.49 -13.67 19.12
CA GLU A 47 -1.66 -15.05 19.61
C GLU A 47 -1.49 -16.02 18.45
N ASP A 48 -0.58 -16.99 18.60
CA ASP A 48 -0.45 -18.11 17.66
C ASP A 48 -1.58 -19.12 17.89
N GLN A 49 -2.40 -19.31 16.88
CA GLN A 49 -3.55 -20.23 16.92
C GLN A 49 -3.17 -21.69 16.62
N GLY A 50 -1.89 -21.99 16.41
CA GLY A 50 -1.37 -23.33 16.14
C GLY A 50 -1.77 -23.92 14.79
N VAL A 51 -2.22 -23.09 13.86
CA VAL A 51 -2.63 -23.47 12.50
C VAL A 51 -1.92 -22.59 11.49
N SER A 52 -1.24 -23.19 10.52
CA SER A 52 -0.58 -22.45 9.46
C SER A 52 -1.58 -21.64 8.63
N ALA A 53 -1.25 -20.39 8.34
CA ALA A 53 -2.05 -19.57 7.44
C ALA A 53 -2.09 -20.19 6.03
N LYS A 54 -3.26 -20.15 5.40
CA LYS A 54 -3.39 -20.53 4.00
C LYS A 54 -2.82 -19.41 3.14
N GLU A 55 -1.89 -19.74 2.25
CA GLU A 55 -1.26 -18.79 1.34
C GLU A 55 -1.90 -18.80 -0.05
N ALA A 56 -1.91 -17.64 -0.69
CA ALA A 56 -2.22 -17.47 -2.10
C ALA A 56 -0.94 -17.68 -2.93
N VAL A 57 -0.68 -18.89 -3.38
CA VAL A 57 0.53 -19.23 -4.13
C VAL A 57 0.34 -18.93 -5.62
N VAL A 58 1.18 -18.06 -6.17
CA VAL A 58 1.17 -17.74 -7.61
C VAL A 58 1.92 -18.82 -8.37
N LEU A 59 1.19 -19.59 -9.20
CA LEU A 59 1.76 -20.69 -10.01
C LEU A 59 2.06 -20.26 -11.45
N ALA A 60 1.40 -19.21 -11.96
CA ALA A 60 1.61 -18.66 -13.30
C ALA A 60 1.43 -17.14 -13.28
N PRO A 61 2.05 -16.40 -14.22
CA PRO A 61 1.91 -14.95 -14.25
C PRO A 61 0.46 -14.50 -14.46
N ILE A 62 0.00 -13.54 -13.66
CA ILE A 62 -1.31 -12.90 -13.77
C ILE A 62 -1.09 -11.40 -13.95
N GLN A 63 -1.73 -10.79 -14.96
CA GLN A 63 -1.45 -9.42 -15.37
C GLN A 63 -2.71 -8.56 -15.45
N VAL A 64 -2.55 -7.29 -15.04
CA VAL A 64 -3.49 -6.17 -15.26
C VAL A 64 -2.78 -5.08 -16.06
N GLY A 65 -3.45 -4.56 -17.08
CA GLY A 65 -2.85 -3.59 -17.99
C GLY A 65 -1.83 -4.21 -18.97
N ARG A 66 -1.05 -3.38 -19.64
CA ARG A 66 -0.06 -3.80 -20.65
C ARG A 66 1.34 -3.76 -20.06
N LYS A 67 2.11 -4.83 -20.28
CA LYS A 67 3.50 -4.95 -19.82
C LYS A 67 4.45 -4.17 -20.74
N LYS A 68 4.33 -2.84 -20.77
CA LYS A 68 5.28 -1.94 -21.45
C LYS A 68 5.83 -0.95 -20.45
N LEU A 69 7.11 -0.62 -20.56
CA LEU A 69 7.83 0.22 -19.59
C LEU A 69 7.18 1.59 -19.38
N ALA A 70 6.64 2.19 -20.44
CA ALA A 70 5.99 3.50 -20.41
C ALA A 70 4.48 3.47 -20.12
N GLU A 71 3.89 2.29 -19.90
CA GLU A 71 2.46 2.14 -19.67
C GLU A 71 2.18 1.64 -18.26
N LYS A 72 1.07 2.08 -17.69
CA LYS A 72 0.59 1.55 -16.40
C LYS A 72 0.37 0.04 -16.52
N HIS A 73 1.05 -0.71 -15.67
CA HIS A 73 0.87 -2.16 -15.59
C HIS A 73 1.11 -2.67 -14.18
N LEU A 74 0.49 -3.79 -13.91
CA LEU A 74 0.66 -4.53 -12.69
C LEU A 74 0.57 -6.01 -13.02
N TYR A 75 1.53 -6.79 -12.60
CA TYR A 75 1.46 -8.25 -12.71
C TYR A 75 2.12 -8.91 -11.51
N VAL A 76 1.73 -10.16 -11.28
CA VAL A 76 2.37 -11.04 -10.31
C VAL A 76 2.92 -12.26 -11.03
N GLU A 77 4.05 -12.75 -10.60
CA GLU A 77 4.73 -13.93 -11.13
C GLU A 77 5.16 -14.88 -10.00
N PRO A 78 5.39 -16.17 -10.31
CA PRO A 78 5.91 -17.12 -9.32
C PRO A 78 7.21 -16.62 -8.70
N PHE A 79 7.28 -16.68 -7.37
CA PHE A 79 8.45 -16.30 -6.58
C PHE A 79 8.41 -16.98 -5.23
N GLU A 80 9.58 -17.34 -4.68
CA GLU A 80 9.68 -17.91 -3.35
C GLU A 80 9.63 -16.81 -2.29
N GLY A 81 8.50 -16.72 -1.57
CA GLY A 81 8.19 -15.64 -0.63
C GLY A 81 7.38 -14.52 -1.26
N PHE A 82 7.44 -13.31 -0.67
CA PHE A 82 6.75 -12.12 -1.13
C PHE A 82 7.74 -11.00 -1.46
N GLU A 83 7.67 -10.48 -2.67
CA GLU A 83 8.50 -9.37 -3.15
C GLU A 83 7.68 -8.40 -4.00
N VAL A 84 7.90 -7.11 -3.82
CA VAL A 84 7.33 -6.03 -4.64
C VAL A 84 8.44 -5.29 -5.35
N LYS A 85 8.36 -5.20 -6.68
CA LYS A 85 9.19 -4.33 -7.52
C LYS A 85 8.31 -3.22 -8.08
N MET A 86 8.59 -2.00 -7.73
CA MET A 86 7.76 -0.86 -8.14
C MET A 86 8.59 0.22 -8.83
N ARG A 87 8.00 0.81 -9.87
CA ARG A 87 8.45 2.05 -10.49
C ARG A 87 7.31 3.05 -10.51
N ILE A 88 7.62 4.29 -10.20
CA ILE A 88 6.75 5.44 -10.37
C ILE A 88 7.48 6.52 -11.18
N ASP A 89 6.71 7.34 -11.90
CA ASP A 89 7.23 8.43 -12.71
C ASP A 89 6.18 9.55 -12.72
N TYR A 90 6.36 10.50 -11.83
CA TYR A 90 5.48 11.66 -11.65
C TYR A 90 6.25 12.95 -11.97
N SER A 91 5.53 14.03 -12.13
CA SER A 91 6.15 15.35 -12.21
C SER A 91 6.92 15.71 -10.94
N ALA A 92 7.84 16.68 -11.04
CA ALA A 92 8.53 17.20 -9.86
C ALA A 92 7.50 17.60 -8.76
N PRO A 93 7.85 17.41 -7.48
CA PRO A 93 9.16 17.05 -6.92
C PRO A 93 9.41 15.54 -6.81
N ILE A 94 8.46 14.69 -7.23
CA ILE A 94 8.54 13.24 -7.07
C ILE A 94 9.58 12.64 -8.02
N GLY A 95 9.45 12.93 -9.32
CA GLY A 95 10.30 12.37 -10.37
C GLY A 95 10.11 10.88 -10.59
N GLU A 96 11.10 10.27 -11.23
CA GLU A 96 11.20 8.84 -11.41
C GLU A 96 11.85 8.19 -10.18
N GLN A 97 11.19 7.15 -9.64
CA GLN A 97 11.70 6.36 -8.51
C GLN A 97 11.48 4.88 -8.79
N GLU A 98 12.43 4.05 -8.38
CA GLU A 98 12.34 2.59 -8.40
C GLU A 98 12.72 2.02 -7.04
N LEU A 99 11.96 1.05 -6.55
CA LEU A 99 12.24 0.37 -5.30
C LEU A 99 11.83 -1.10 -5.39
N THR A 100 12.68 -1.97 -4.84
CA THR A 100 12.34 -3.36 -4.58
C THR A 100 12.24 -3.55 -3.07
N TYR A 101 11.10 -4.09 -2.61
CA TYR A 101 10.87 -4.50 -1.23
C TYR A 101 10.72 -6.01 -1.16
N ASN A 102 11.53 -6.67 -0.33
CA ASN A 102 11.50 -8.11 -0.14
C ASN A 102 11.21 -8.45 1.33
N PHE A 103 10.07 -9.09 1.58
CA PHE A 103 9.60 -9.40 2.93
C PHE A 103 10.60 -10.21 3.77
N ALA A 104 11.46 -11.04 3.14
CA ALA A 104 12.42 -11.86 3.88
C ALA A 104 13.64 -11.06 4.38
N HIS A 105 13.90 -9.88 3.84
CA HIS A 105 15.13 -9.12 4.09
C HIS A 105 14.89 -7.70 4.59
N ASP A 106 13.78 -7.09 4.23
CA ASP A 106 13.44 -5.71 4.53
C ASP A 106 12.47 -5.64 5.71
N SER A 107 12.51 -4.56 6.46
CA SER A 107 11.62 -4.34 7.60
C SER A 107 10.44 -3.45 7.21
N PHE A 108 9.22 -3.99 7.26
CA PHE A 108 8.02 -3.19 7.01
C PHE A 108 7.94 -1.98 7.94
N ASP A 109 8.15 -2.19 9.24
CA ASP A 109 8.01 -1.14 10.25
C ASP A 109 9.02 0.00 10.11
N ILE A 110 10.21 -0.31 9.57
CA ILE A 110 11.30 0.67 9.40
C ILE A 110 11.25 1.28 8.00
N ASP A 111 11.03 0.45 6.98
CA ASP A 111 11.27 0.84 5.59
C ASP A 111 10.02 1.30 4.85
N ILE A 112 8.81 0.82 5.25
CA ILE A 112 7.57 1.06 4.51
C ILE A 112 6.50 1.73 5.37
N ALA A 113 6.22 1.19 6.56
CA ALA A 113 5.13 1.69 7.41
C ALA A 113 5.20 3.20 7.72
N PRO A 114 6.38 3.84 7.89
CA PRO A 114 6.44 5.27 8.16
C PRO A 114 6.21 6.17 6.94
N ALA A 115 6.12 5.63 5.72
CA ALA A 115 5.93 6.42 4.52
C ALA A 115 4.50 6.98 4.45
N ARG A 116 4.39 8.31 4.31
CA ARG A 116 3.12 9.03 4.36
C ARG A 116 2.47 9.18 2.98
N SER A 117 1.15 9.26 3.00
CA SER A 117 0.33 9.63 1.85
C SER A 117 0.71 11.03 1.34
N PHE A 118 0.50 11.27 0.04
CA PHE A 118 0.81 12.53 -0.59
C PHE A 118 -0.26 12.93 -1.60
N ASN A 119 -0.44 14.24 -1.76
CA ASN A 119 -1.37 14.78 -2.75
C ASN A 119 -0.93 16.18 -3.19
N THR A 120 -1.45 16.65 -4.32
CA THR A 120 -1.24 18.04 -4.75
C THR A 120 -2.18 18.97 -4.01
N PHE A 121 -1.71 20.21 -3.76
CA PHE A 121 -2.51 21.24 -3.14
C PHE A 121 -3.82 21.48 -3.91
N GLU A 122 -3.75 21.46 -5.24
CA GLU A 122 -4.89 21.70 -6.12
C GLU A 122 -5.98 20.63 -5.95
N ASN A 123 -5.58 19.35 -5.82
CA ASN A 123 -6.52 18.25 -5.57
C ASN A 123 -7.17 18.37 -4.19
N ILE A 124 -6.39 18.74 -3.17
CA ILE A 124 -6.89 18.91 -1.80
C ILE A 124 -7.87 20.10 -1.74
N ASP A 125 -7.52 21.24 -2.33
CA ASP A 125 -8.38 22.43 -2.40
C ASP A 125 -9.71 22.11 -3.10
N LEU A 126 -9.65 21.37 -4.21
CA LEU A 126 -10.84 20.92 -4.92
C LEU A 126 -11.69 19.99 -4.03
N ALA A 127 -11.10 19.01 -3.37
CA ALA A 127 -11.78 18.06 -2.52
C ALA A 127 -12.43 18.74 -1.30
N GLN A 128 -11.79 19.74 -0.71
CA GLN A 128 -12.35 20.55 0.37
C GLN A 128 -13.55 21.40 -0.12
N LYS A 129 -13.44 22.05 -1.28
CA LYS A 129 -14.53 22.83 -1.89
C LYS A 129 -15.75 22.00 -2.24
N THR A 130 -15.56 20.71 -2.58
CA THR A 130 -16.63 19.76 -2.87
C THR A 130 -17.17 19.04 -1.62
N GLY A 131 -16.57 19.29 -0.44
CA GLY A 131 -16.95 18.65 0.82
C GLY A 131 -16.58 17.17 0.89
N THR A 132 -15.64 16.71 0.04
CA THR A 132 -15.21 15.31 -0.01
C THR A 132 -14.21 14.98 1.10
N VAL A 133 -13.45 15.96 1.60
CA VAL A 133 -12.48 15.81 2.68
C VAL A 133 -12.60 16.90 3.72
N GLY A 134 -12.33 16.56 4.98
CA GLY A 134 -12.33 17.50 6.10
C GLY A 134 -11.01 18.27 6.25
N SER A 135 -10.93 19.16 7.25
CA SER A 135 -9.75 20.00 7.52
C SER A 135 -8.51 19.20 7.96
N GLY A 136 -8.68 18.04 8.60
CA GLY A 136 -7.57 17.18 9.05
C GLY A 136 -6.78 16.52 7.91
N TYR A 137 -7.23 16.65 6.67
CA TYR A 137 -6.55 16.07 5.51
C TYR A 137 -5.16 16.68 5.28
N LEU A 138 -4.96 17.94 5.64
CA LEU A 138 -3.66 18.63 5.53
C LEU A 138 -2.59 18.08 6.47
N ASP A 139 -2.99 17.55 7.61
CA ASP A 139 -2.07 17.02 8.61
C ASP A 139 -1.67 15.56 8.33
N SER A 140 -2.44 14.86 7.49
CA SER A 140 -2.26 13.45 7.15
C SER A 140 -1.60 13.22 5.79
N HIS A 141 -1.13 14.26 5.09
CA HIS A 141 -0.55 14.15 3.75
C HIS A 141 0.69 15.01 3.57
N ILE A 142 1.61 14.51 2.76
CA ILE A 142 2.67 15.34 2.17
C ILE A 142 2.01 16.15 1.05
N ILE A 143 2.08 17.48 1.14
CA ILE A 143 1.42 18.37 0.19
C ILE A 143 2.42 18.88 -0.84
N LEU A 144 2.07 18.69 -2.11
CA LEU A 144 2.86 19.10 -3.25
C LEU A 144 2.24 20.34 -3.90
N HIS A 145 3.03 21.37 -4.14
CA HIS A 145 2.63 22.59 -4.86
C HIS A 145 3.82 23.21 -5.57
N ASP A 146 3.64 23.66 -6.81
CA ASP A 146 4.67 24.29 -7.64
C ASP A 146 6.01 23.52 -7.66
N GLY A 147 5.94 22.19 -7.79
CA GLY A 147 7.12 21.33 -7.87
C GLY A 147 7.90 21.21 -6.55
N LYS A 148 7.28 21.47 -5.41
CA LYS A 148 7.89 21.39 -4.08
C LYS A 148 6.96 20.71 -3.08
N VAL A 149 7.55 20.15 -2.03
CA VAL A 149 6.84 19.80 -0.80
C VAL A 149 6.72 21.08 0.03
N ILE A 150 5.50 21.40 0.52
CA ILE A 150 5.24 22.70 1.15
C ILE A 150 4.90 22.66 2.64
N ASN A 151 4.59 21.51 3.20
CA ASN A 151 4.09 21.41 4.58
C ASN A 151 4.97 20.62 5.56
N THR A 152 5.95 19.85 5.08
CA THR A 152 6.75 18.98 5.93
C THR A 152 8.06 18.59 5.25
N ASP A 153 9.03 18.09 6.04
CA ASP A 153 10.20 17.40 5.50
C ASP A 153 9.86 15.93 5.22
N LEU A 154 10.51 15.34 4.21
CA LEU A 154 10.37 13.93 3.90
C LEU A 154 11.07 13.06 4.95
N ARG A 155 10.45 11.95 5.34
CA ARG A 155 11.05 10.92 6.22
C ARG A 155 12.11 10.09 5.50
N PHE A 156 11.92 9.89 4.18
CA PHE A 156 12.84 9.18 3.29
C PHE A 156 13.02 10.00 2.00
N PRO A 157 14.19 9.97 1.37
CA PRO A 157 14.37 10.62 0.06
C PRO A 157 13.41 10.07 -1.02
N ASP A 158 13.00 8.82 -0.88
CA ASP A 158 12.09 8.06 -1.74
C ASP A 158 10.74 7.75 -1.07
N GLU A 159 10.25 8.63 -0.18
CA GLU A 159 9.04 8.40 0.61
C GLU A 159 7.82 8.13 -0.27
N PHE A 160 7.73 8.76 -1.43
CA PHE A 160 6.58 8.61 -2.34
C PHE A 160 6.42 7.19 -2.88
N ILE A 161 7.49 6.55 -3.32
CA ILE A 161 7.41 5.17 -3.81
C ILE A 161 7.21 4.18 -2.66
N ARG A 162 7.77 4.43 -1.48
CA ARG A 162 7.54 3.62 -0.28
C ARG A 162 6.07 3.63 0.10
N HIS A 163 5.43 4.79 0.07
CA HIS A 163 3.98 4.89 0.30
C HIS A 163 3.17 4.13 -0.77
N LYS A 164 3.56 4.21 -2.05
CA LYS A 164 2.88 3.44 -3.10
C LYS A 164 3.04 1.92 -2.93
N ILE A 165 4.15 1.45 -2.36
CA ILE A 165 4.34 0.05 -1.98
C ILE A 165 3.44 -0.30 -0.79
N LEU A 166 3.33 0.58 0.21
CA LEU A 166 2.42 0.41 1.35
C LEU A 166 0.97 0.22 0.88
N ASP A 167 0.46 1.12 0.02
CA ASP A 167 -0.86 1.03 -0.60
C ASP A 167 -1.07 -0.33 -1.29
N LEU A 168 -0.11 -0.74 -2.10
CA LEU A 168 -0.18 -1.99 -2.85
C LEU A 168 -0.25 -3.21 -1.92
N ILE A 169 0.59 -3.25 -0.87
CA ILE A 169 0.59 -4.35 0.12
C ILE A 169 -0.79 -4.46 0.79
N GLY A 170 -1.36 -3.34 1.21
CA GLY A 170 -2.67 -3.30 1.86
C GLY A 170 -3.80 -3.72 0.93
N ASP A 171 -3.83 -3.20 -0.29
CA ASP A 171 -4.81 -3.58 -1.30
C ASP A 171 -4.75 -5.08 -1.64
N LEU A 172 -3.54 -5.65 -1.74
CA LEU A 172 -3.37 -7.07 -2.02
C LEU A 172 -3.88 -7.96 -0.88
N TYR A 173 -3.83 -7.49 0.36
CA TYR A 173 -4.33 -8.28 1.49
C TYR A 173 -5.87 -8.35 1.55
N LEU A 174 -6.58 -7.57 0.74
CA LEU A 174 -8.02 -7.75 0.50
C LEU A 174 -8.35 -9.09 -0.17
N LEU A 175 -7.35 -9.80 -0.69
CA LEU A 175 -7.48 -11.20 -1.13
C LEU A 175 -7.91 -12.15 0.01
N GLY A 176 -7.61 -11.77 1.27
CA GLY A 176 -7.89 -12.58 2.46
C GLY A 176 -6.84 -13.64 2.78
N TYR A 177 -5.76 -13.69 2.02
CA TYR A 177 -4.64 -14.61 2.18
C TYR A 177 -3.31 -13.91 1.95
N PRO A 178 -2.25 -14.23 2.72
CA PRO A 178 -0.89 -13.81 2.38
C PRO A 178 -0.52 -14.28 0.97
N LEU A 179 0.05 -13.38 0.18
CA LEU A 179 0.46 -13.67 -1.20
C LEU A 179 1.89 -14.22 -1.22
N ARG A 180 2.09 -15.35 -1.92
CA ARG A 180 3.40 -15.89 -2.25
C ARG A 180 3.66 -15.73 -3.73
N GLY A 181 4.51 -14.74 -4.07
CA GLY A 181 4.79 -14.33 -5.44
C GLY A 181 5.54 -13.01 -5.49
N ARG A 182 6.04 -12.66 -6.67
CA ARG A 182 6.65 -11.35 -6.95
C ARG A 182 5.65 -10.47 -7.68
N VAL A 183 5.37 -9.31 -7.11
CA VAL A 183 4.52 -8.29 -7.74
C VAL A 183 5.41 -7.26 -8.43
N VAL A 184 5.15 -6.99 -9.69
CA VAL A 184 5.85 -5.96 -10.47
C VAL A 184 4.85 -4.90 -10.91
N ALA A 185 5.08 -3.67 -10.48
CA ALA A 185 4.17 -2.55 -10.66
C ALA A 185 4.86 -1.36 -11.33
N ASN A 186 4.20 -0.77 -12.32
CA ASN A 186 4.59 0.50 -12.91
C ASN A 186 3.40 1.45 -12.89
N MET A 187 3.51 2.57 -12.18
CA MET A 187 2.45 3.58 -12.07
C MET A 187 1.09 3.00 -11.64
N THR A 188 1.10 2.05 -10.69
CA THR A 188 -0.12 1.40 -10.21
C THR A 188 -1.03 2.37 -9.42
N SER A 189 -2.25 1.94 -9.16
CA SER A 189 -3.27 2.66 -8.37
C SER A 189 -4.19 1.65 -7.69
N HIS A 190 -4.99 2.08 -6.71
CA HIS A 190 -5.97 1.22 -6.05
C HIS A 190 -6.86 0.44 -7.03
N GLY A 191 -7.32 1.08 -8.12
CA GLY A 191 -8.12 0.39 -9.15
C GLY A 191 -7.36 -0.74 -9.86
N TYR A 192 -6.06 -0.56 -10.15
CA TYR A 192 -5.22 -1.63 -10.70
C TYR A 192 -4.93 -2.72 -9.67
N ASN A 193 -4.67 -2.34 -8.42
CA ASN A 193 -4.42 -3.27 -7.32
C ASN A 193 -5.65 -4.16 -7.08
N GLN A 194 -6.84 -3.57 -6.99
CA GLN A 194 -8.11 -4.28 -6.83
C GLN A 194 -8.41 -5.20 -8.03
N ALA A 195 -8.12 -4.76 -9.26
CA ALA A 195 -8.26 -5.60 -10.45
C ALA A 195 -7.32 -6.82 -10.41
N LEU A 196 -6.11 -6.69 -9.86
CA LEU A 196 -5.21 -7.82 -9.64
C LEU A 196 -5.78 -8.77 -8.57
N VAL A 197 -6.28 -8.25 -7.45
CA VAL A 197 -6.92 -9.04 -6.39
C VAL A 197 -8.08 -9.86 -6.94
N GLN A 198 -8.95 -9.27 -7.76
CA GLN A 198 -10.06 -9.99 -8.41
C GLN A 198 -9.56 -11.13 -9.30
N LYS A 199 -8.52 -10.90 -10.10
CA LYS A 199 -7.93 -11.95 -10.96
C LYS A 199 -7.28 -13.07 -10.15
N LEU A 200 -6.57 -12.71 -9.07
CA LEU A 200 -5.98 -13.68 -8.15
C LEU A 200 -7.07 -14.53 -7.48
N HIS A 201 -8.14 -13.89 -7.01
CA HIS A 201 -9.27 -14.60 -6.39
C HIS A 201 -9.87 -15.65 -7.34
N VAL A 202 -10.12 -15.29 -8.60
CA VAL A 202 -10.59 -16.24 -9.62
C VAL A 202 -9.60 -17.37 -9.84
N ALA A 203 -8.30 -17.07 -9.99
CA ALA A 203 -7.28 -18.09 -10.25
C ALA A 203 -7.03 -19.05 -9.09
N LEU A 204 -7.37 -18.65 -7.86
CA LEU A 204 -7.22 -19.50 -6.66
C LEU A 204 -8.48 -20.36 -6.36
N THR A 205 -9.61 -20.01 -6.97
CA THR A 205 -10.91 -20.71 -6.76
C THR A 205 -11.27 -21.65 -7.89
N THR A 206 -10.54 -21.65 -8.99
CA THR A 206 -10.64 -22.59 -10.12
C THR A 206 -9.56 -23.64 -10.07
#